data_ae0d4c1471cce909de2f9340200e78c5
#
_entry.id   ae0d4c1471cce909de2f9340200e78c5
#
_cell.length_a   1.000
_cell.length_b   1.000
_cell.length_c   1.000
_cell.angle_alpha   90.00
_cell.angle_beta   90.00
_cell.angle_gamma   90.00
#
_symmetry.space_group_name_H-M   'P 1'
#
loop_
_entity.id
_entity.type
_entity.pdbx_description
1 polymer ?
#
loop_
_entity_poly.entity_id
_entity_poly.type
_entity_poly.pdbx_seq_one_letter_code
_entity_poly.pdbx_strand_id
1 'polypeptide(L)'
;MTIAEKLIHLRMNASLSQLDLANALKVSRQSVSKWEKGECVPSLDKALELCSLFKISIDELVNESIVINKKESKKEEVPEEGNHYFGTDGFRGESNKNLTVMHAFQTGRFLGWYFNQPQFAKLHAGQERPRICIGKDTRRSSYMFEYALCAGITSSGADAYILHVTTTPSVSYITRSEHFDCGVMITASHNIFYDNGIKVLNHNGEKMEDDVAHLIECYIDKKFDKLGLPGATDLPYAERENIGKVIDFEEGRARYTGYLISTIPTSFRGLRIALDTANGASWAIAPQVFKTLGADITVIGDEPNGLNTNKDCGSTHIEKLVELVKEGKFDVGFAFDGDADRCLAVDKDGSLIDGDKIMYILGLRLKRHRTLKNDVVVSTIMSNSGFAKALEDVGIKTVQTAVGDRFVYEEMMKNDYWIGGEQSGHIILRKYQNTGDGILTALKLTEEMLDTKKSLGELSSAVHEFPQQLENVRVIDKKAVLADKEIVEKVEKINKEIKGKGRILLRESGTEPVVRIMLESDDKEMNQRYIDTIKAMIKKGGYIGE
;
A
#
# COMPACT_ATOMS: atom_id res chain seq x y z
N MET A 1 0.66 0.32 -41.45
CA MET A 1 -0.39 -0.61 -40.93
C MET A 1 -1.68 -0.37 -41.72
N THR A 2 -2.30 -1.42 -42.23
CA THR A 2 -3.62 -1.35 -42.87
C THR A 2 -4.71 -1.01 -41.86
N ILE A 3 -5.89 -0.54 -42.32
CA ILE A 3 -7.04 -0.28 -41.43
C ILE A 3 -7.42 -1.55 -40.64
N ALA A 4 -7.36 -2.72 -41.29
CA ALA A 4 -7.65 -4.00 -40.63
C ALA A 4 -6.69 -4.31 -39.45
N GLU A 5 -5.40 -4.16 -39.66
CA GLU A 5 -4.38 -4.34 -38.63
C GLU A 5 -4.55 -3.34 -37.49
N LYS A 6 -4.87 -2.09 -37.81
CA LYS A 6 -5.13 -1.04 -36.83
C LYS A 6 -6.35 -1.34 -35.97
N LEU A 7 -7.45 -1.83 -36.57
CA LEU A 7 -8.65 -2.21 -35.85
C LEU A 7 -8.41 -3.34 -34.87
N ILE A 8 -7.69 -4.40 -35.30
CA ILE A 8 -7.29 -5.50 -34.42
C ILE A 8 -6.47 -4.96 -33.24
N HIS A 9 -5.48 -4.11 -33.53
CA HIS A 9 -4.59 -3.55 -32.52
C HIS A 9 -5.35 -2.67 -31.52
N LEU A 10 -6.21 -1.78 -31.98
CA LEU A 10 -7.02 -0.89 -31.15
C LEU A 10 -7.99 -1.68 -30.26
N ARG A 11 -8.68 -2.67 -30.84
CA ARG A 11 -9.61 -3.52 -30.08
C ARG A 11 -8.88 -4.32 -28.99
N MET A 12 -7.76 -4.95 -29.33
CA MET A 12 -6.98 -5.74 -28.37
C MET A 12 -6.40 -4.88 -27.25
N ASN A 13 -5.92 -3.67 -27.56
CA ASN A 13 -5.43 -2.74 -26.54
C ASN A 13 -6.54 -2.24 -25.60
N ALA A 14 -7.77 -2.17 -26.08
CA ALA A 14 -8.94 -1.86 -25.28
C ALA A 14 -9.56 -3.10 -24.57
N SER A 15 -8.89 -4.26 -24.65
CA SER A 15 -9.37 -5.54 -24.08
C SER A 15 -10.79 -5.93 -24.51
N LEU A 16 -11.24 -5.52 -25.70
CA LEU A 16 -12.55 -5.81 -26.23
C LEU A 16 -12.54 -7.09 -27.08
N SER A 17 -13.58 -7.93 -26.97
CA SER A 17 -13.83 -8.99 -27.94
C SER A 17 -14.43 -8.40 -29.23
N GLN A 18 -14.43 -9.16 -30.34
CA GLN A 18 -15.13 -8.74 -31.56
C GLN A 18 -16.63 -8.50 -31.32
N LEU A 19 -17.23 -9.20 -30.38
CA LEU A 19 -18.63 -9.04 -30.01
C LEU A 19 -18.85 -7.75 -29.23
N ASP A 20 -17.94 -7.40 -28.30
CA ASP A 20 -18.03 -6.16 -27.52
C ASP A 20 -17.90 -4.94 -28.43
N LEU A 21 -16.95 -4.97 -29.37
CA LEU A 21 -16.78 -3.92 -30.37
C LEU A 21 -18.01 -3.79 -31.28
N ALA A 22 -18.59 -4.93 -31.69
CA ALA A 22 -19.81 -4.96 -32.51
C ALA A 22 -21.00 -4.35 -31.76
N ASN A 23 -21.15 -4.66 -30.47
CA ASN A 23 -22.20 -4.11 -29.63
C ASN A 23 -22.02 -2.58 -29.44
N ALA A 24 -20.80 -2.13 -29.17
CA ALA A 24 -20.49 -0.71 -29.01
C ALA A 24 -20.83 0.13 -30.27
N LEU A 25 -20.59 -0.45 -31.46
CA LEU A 25 -20.86 0.19 -32.75
C LEU A 25 -22.24 -0.13 -33.33
N LYS A 26 -23.07 -0.90 -32.64
CA LYS A 26 -24.39 -1.37 -33.08
C LYS A 26 -24.35 -2.02 -34.48
N VAL A 27 -23.39 -2.91 -34.69
CA VAL A 27 -23.19 -3.70 -35.91
C VAL A 27 -23.16 -5.19 -35.59
N SER A 28 -23.18 -6.05 -36.63
CA SER A 28 -23.02 -7.48 -36.42
C SER A 28 -21.57 -7.84 -36.11
N ARG A 29 -21.32 -8.89 -35.30
CA ARG A 29 -19.97 -9.43 -35.08
C ARG A 29 -19.28 -9.82 -36.41
N GLN A 30 -20.08 -10.28 -37.40
CA GLN A 30 -19.56 -10.61 -38.73
C GLN A 30 -19.02 -9.39 -39.47
N SER A 31 -19.60 -8.20 -39.26
CA SER A 31 -19.10 -6.95 -39.85
C SER A 31 -17.72 -6.62 -39.28
N VAL A 32 -17.55 -6.68 -37.97
CA VAL A 32 -16.25 -6.46 -37.31
C VAL A 32 -15.22 -7.49 -37.79
N SER A 33 -15.60 -8.76 -37.88
CA SER A 33 -14.72 -9.82 -38.39
C SER A 33 -14.25 -9.56 -39.82
N LYS A 34 -15.12 -9.07 -40.71
CA LYS A 34 -14.78 -8.72 -42.08
C LYS A 34 -13.84 -7.51 -42.16
N TRP A 35 -14.06 -6.50 -41.33
CA TRP A 35 -13.14 -5.35 -41.24
C TRP A 35 -11.72 -5.77 -40.79
N GLU A 36 -11.64 -6.61 -39.77
CA GLU A 36 -10.37 -7.12 -39.24
C GLU A 36 -9.63 -8.07 -40.17
N LYS A 37 -10.36 -8.74 -41.08
CA LYS A 37 -9.77 -9.58 -42.14
C LYS A 37 -9.39 -8.79 -43.39
N GLY A 38 -9.77 -7.52 -43.47
CA GLY A 38 -9.55 -6.69 -44.64
C GLY A 38 -10.49 -7.03 -45.81
N GLU A 39 -11.57 -7.82 -45.60
CA GLU A 39 -12.53 -8.19 -46.61
C GLU A 39 -13.40 -6.99 -47.02
N CYS A 40 -13.59 -6.02 -46.14
CA CYS A 40 -14.23 -4.74 -46.41
C CYS A 40 -13.76 -3.69 -45.39
N VAL A 41 -13.95 -2.42 -45.68
CA VAL A 41 -13.66 -1.31 -44.77
C VAL A 41 -14.95 -0.82 -44.07
N PRO A 42 -14.87 -0.25 -42.86
CA PRO A 42 -16.01 0.40 -42.22
C PRO A 42 -16.53 1.56 -43.08
N SER A 43 -17.86 1.78 -43.07
CA SER A 43 -18.42 3.00 -43.63
C SER A 43 -17.89 4.25 -42.92
N LEU A 44 -17.96 5.41 -43.58
CA LEU A 44 -17.44 6.66 -42.98
C LEU A 44 -18.06 6.94 -41.61
N ASP A 45 -19.37 6.72 -41.44
CA ASP A 45 -20.04 6.91 -40.16
C ASP A 45 -19.46 5.97 -39.08
N LYS A 46 -19.20 4.69 -39.42
CA LYS A 46 -18.60 3.72 -38.50
C LYS A 46 -17.14 3.98 -38.26
N ALA A 47 -16.43 4.53 -39.24
CA ALA A 47 -15.05 4.98 -39.05
C ALA A 47 -14.94 6.15 -38.05
N LEU A 48 -15.88 7.09 -38.10
CA LEU A 48 -15.99 8.18 -37.15
C LEU A 48 -16.38 7.71 -35.74
N GLU A 49 -17.32 6.74 -35.63
CA GLU A 49 -17.65 6.10 -34.35
C GLU A 49 -16.47 5.34 -33.77
N LEU A 50 -15.67 4.65 -34.58
CA LEU A 50 -14.43 3.99 -34.20
C LEU A 50 -13.38 5.01 -33.70
N CYS A 51 -13.22 6.11 -34.41
CA CYS A 51 -12.32 7.20 -34.01
C CYS A 51 -12.73 7.78 -32.65
N SER A 52 -14.02 7.99 -32.43
CA SER A 52 -14.55 8.45 -31.14
C SER A 52 -14.33 7.44 -30.03
N LEU A 53 -14.61 6.15 -30.29
CA LEU A 53 -14.47 5.06 -29.33
C LEU A 53 -13.02 4.86 -28.87
N PHE A 54 -12.07 4.92 -29.82
CA PHE A 54 -10.65 4.69 -29.55
C PHE A 54 -9.85 5.98 -29.37
N LYS A 55 -10.51 7.14 -29.37
CA LYS A 55 -9.89 8.48 -29.23
C LYS A 55 -8.72 8.70 -30.19
N ILE A 56 -8.91 8.35 -31.46
CA ILE A 56 -7.95 8.59 -32.54
C ILE A 56 -8.57 9.48 -33.61
N SER A 57 -7.75 10.14 -34.42
CA SER A 57 -8.21 10.90 -35.58
C SER A 57 -8.55 9.98 -36.75
N ILE A 58 -9.36 10.47 -37.69
CA ILE A 58 -9.67 9.71 -38.91
C ILE A 58 -8.41 9.47 -39.75
N ASP A 59 -7.48 10.41 -39.77
CA ASP A 59 -6.19 10.27 -40.45
C ASP A 59 -5.33 9.16 -39.83
N GLU A 60 -5.29 9.06 -38.51
CA GLU A 60 -4.62 7.95 -37.80
C GLU A 60 -5.25 6.59 -38.13
N LEU A 61 -6.56 6.52 -38.37
CA LEU A 61 -7.23 5.28 -38.73
C LEU A 61 -6.95 4.88 -40.18
N VAL A 62 -7.02 5.81 -41.15
CA VAL A 62 -7.03 5.50 -42.59
C VAL A 62 -5.67 5.62 -43.26
N ASN A 63 -4.76 6.42 -42.74
CA ASN A 63 -3.45 6.66 -43.36
C ASN A 63 -2.46 5.54 -43.01
N GLU A 64 -2.17 4.66 -44.00
CA GLU A 64 -1.31 3.49 -43.82
C GLU A 64 0.15 3.81 -43.40
N SER A 65 0.63 5.02 -43.68
CA SER A 65 1.97 5.48 -43.26
C SER A 65 2.05 5.76 -41.76
N ILE A 66 0.91 5.97 -41.09
CA ILE A 66 0.85 6.17 -39.64
C ILE A 66 0.77 4.79 -38.99
N VAL A 67 1.80 4.41 -38.27
CA VAL A 67 1.79 3.22 -37.41
C VAL A 67 1.17 3.61 -36.08
N ILE A 68 0.01 3.00 -35.75
CA ILE A 68 -0.51 3.07 -34.41
C ILE A 68 0.40 2.16 -33.56
N ASN A 69 1.52 2.69 -33.12
CA ASN A 69 2.33 2.03 -32.10
C ASN A 69 1.49 1.92 -30.84
N LYS A 70 1.82 0.95 -29.94
CA LYS A 70 1.52 1.13 -28.53
C LYS A 70 1.96 2.58 -28.22
N LYS A 71 1.05 3.51 -28.23
CA LYS A 71 1.11 4.54 -27.25
C LYS A 71 0.95 3.71 -25.97
N GLU A 72 2.04 3.39 -25.26
CA GLU A 72 2.07 3.89 -23.89
C GLU A 72 1.21 5.11 -23.95
N SER A 73 0.03 5.05 -23.31
CA SER A 73 -0.76 6.26 -23.15
C SER A 73 0.28 7.28 -22.70
N LYS A 74 0.77 8.12 -23.61
CA LYS A 74 1.13 9.45 -23.21
C LYS A 74 -0.20 9.93 -22.65
N LYS A 75 -0.38 9.77 -21.34
CA LYS A 75 -1.03 10.77 -20.56
C LYS A 75 -0.54 12.03 -21.25
N GLU A 76 -1.44 12.82 -21.84
CA GLU A 76 -1.13 14.22 -22.06
C GLU A 76 -0.37 14.58 -20.80
N GLU A 77 0.86 15.00 -20.93
CA GLU A 77 1.56 15.71 -19.88
C GLU A 77 0.72 16.95 -19.59
N VAL A 78 -0.37 16.74 -18.86
CA VAL A 78 -0.78 17.69 -17.85
C VAL A 78 0.48 17.80 -17.02
N PRO A 79 1.12 19.00 -16.91
CA PRO A 79 2.24 19.17 -16.02
C PRO A 79 1.81 18.46 -14.74
N GLU A 80 2.60 17.51 -14.25
CA GLU A 80 2.32 16.77 -13.03
C GLU A 80 2.09 17.79 -11.91
N GLU A 81 0.87 18.27 -11.77
CA GLU A 81 0.33 18.58 -10.47
C GLU A 81 0.17 17.18 -9.84
N GLY A 82 1.29 16.64 -9.37
CA GLY A 82 1.30 15.39 -8.61
C GLY A 82 0.34 15.56 -7.45
N ASN A 83 -0.26 14.49 -7.00
CA ASN A 83 -1.10 14.49 -5.82
C ASN A 83 -0.37 15.26 -4.71
N HIS A 84 -0.89 16.41 -4.30
CA HIS A 84 -0.22 17.27 -3.32
C HIS A 84 -0.75 17.06 -1.90
N TYR A 85 -1.90 16.37 -1.76
CA TYR A 85 -2.46 15.95 -0.47
C TYR A 85 -2.27 14.45 -0.24
N PHE A 86 -2.61 13.62 -1.23
CA PHE A 86 -2.52 12.16 -1.14
C PHE A 86 -1.14 11.65 -1.58
N GLY A 87 -0.30 11.29 -0.62
CA GLY A 87 0.95 10.56 -0.88
C GLY A 87 0.72 9.05 -1.09
N THR A 88 1.81 8.28 -1.08
CA THR A 88 1.77 6.82 -1.24
C THR A 88 0.94 6.11 -0.16
N ASP A 89 0.66 6.74 0.98
CA ASP A 89 -0.05 6.13 2.12
C ASP A 89 -1.16 7.05 2.66
N GLY A 90 -1.97 7.61 1.77
CA GLY A 90 -3.09 8.49 2.08
C GLY A 90 -2.71 9.96 2.25
N PHE A 91 -3.66 10.76 2.69
CA PHE A 91 -3.48 12.17 3.01
C PHE A 91 -2.94 12.30 4.44
N ARG A 92 -1.69 12.66 4.61
CA ARG A 92 -1.03 12.82 5.91
C ARG A 92 -0.63 14.25 6.20
N GLY A 93 -0.69 14.64 7.48
CA GLY A 93 -0.21 15.95 7.91
C GLY A 93 -0.40 16.18 9.42
N GLU A 94 0.23 17.22 9.93
CA GLU A 94 -0.01 17.66 11.30
C GLU A 94 -1.44 18.16 11.44
N SER A 95 -2.15 17.64 12.46
CA SER A 95 -3.57 17.90 12.67
C SER A 95 -3.85 19.37 12.91
N ASN A 96 -4.85 19.92 12.20
CA ASN A 96 -5.24 21.34 12.20
C ASN A 96 -4.19 22.32 11.66
N LYS A 97 -3.12 21.79 11.01
CA LYS A 97 -2.17 22.60 10.23
C LYS A 97 -2.22 22.21 8.76
N ASN A 98 -1.67 21.04 8.43
CA ASN A 98 -1.62 20.52 7.05
C ASN A 98 -2.86 19.67 6.73
N LEU A 99 -3.35 18.89 7.71
CA LEU A 99 -4.59 18.13 7.64
C LEU A 99 -5.62 18.74 8.59
N THR A 100 -6.67 19.33 8.03
CA THR A 100 -7.69 20.05 8.79
C THR A 100 -9.03 19.30 8.85
N VAL A 101 -9.89 19.68 9.78
CA VAL A 101 -11.26 19.16 9.88
C VAL A 101 -12.05 19.39 8.58
N MET A 102 -11.76 20.48 7.84
CA MET A 102 -12.42 20.74 6.56
C MET A 102 -11.97 19.79 5.47
N HIS A 103 -10.70 19.40 5.44
CA HIS A 103 -10.21 18.37 4.50
C HIS A 103 -10.92 17.03 4.75
N ALA A 104 -11.11 16.64 6.01
CA ALA A 104 -11.85 15.42 6.36
C ALA A 104 -13.33 15.52 5.94
N PHE A 105 -14.00 16.65 6.22
CA PHE A 105 -15.37 16.90 5.80
C PHE A 105 -15.51 16.84 4.26
N GLN A 106 -14.61 17.51 3.53
CA GLN A 106 -14.62 17.52 2.07
C GLN A 106 -14.35 16.12 1.50
N THR A 107 -13.41 15.38 2.07
CA THR A 107 -13.19 13.97 1.68
C THR A 107 -14.46 13.15 1.85
N GLY A 108 -15.14 13.29 3.01
CA GLY A 108 -16.43 12.63 3.24
C GLY A 108 -17.52 13.06 2.26
N ARG A 109 -17.61 14.36 1.95
CA ARG A 109 -18.52 14.92 0.95
C ARG A 109 -18.31 14.27 -0.42
N PHE A 110 -17.02 14.25 -0.85
CA PHE A 110 -16.68 13.66 -2.13
C PHE A 110 -17.03 12.17 -2.19
N LEU A 111 -16.63 11.39 -1.20
CA LEU A 111 -16.88 9.94 -1.19
C LEU A 111 -18.38 9.63 -1.21
N GLY A 112 -19.18 10.32 -0.39
CA GLY A 112 -20.63 10.15 -0.38
C GLY A 112 -21.28 10.49 -1.72
N TRP A 113 -20.87 11.57 -2.37
CA TRP A 113 -21.33 11.97 -3.69
C TRP A 113 -20.85 11.00 -4.79
N TYR A 114 -19.56 10.65 -4.77
CA TYR A 114 -18.92 9.82 -5.80
C TYR A 114 -19.57 8.45 -5.89
N PHE A 115 -19.71 7.75 -4.77
CA PHE A 115 -20.32 6.43 -4.75
C PHE A 115 -21.84 6.45 -4.97
N ASN A 116 -22.51 7.60 -4.80
CA ASN A 116 -23.92 7.78 -5.16
C ASN A 116 -24.15 7.90 -6.68
N GLN A 117 -23.08 7.94 -7.51
CA GLN A 117 -23.25 8.04 -8.96
C GLN A 117 -23.79 6.72 -9.53
N PRO A 118 -24.65 6.76 -10.58
CA PRO A 118 -25.35 5.58 -11.12
C PRO A 118 -24.44 4.41 -11.53
N GLN A 119 -23.20 4.68 -11.92
CA GLN A 119 -22.24 3.65 -12.29
C GLN A 119 -21.87 2.72 -11.14
N PHE A 120 -22.01 3.17 -9.90
CA PHE A 120 -21.68 2.40 -8.69
C PHE A 120 -22.88 1.66 -8.10
N ALA A 121 -24.08 1.82 -8.63
CA ALA A 121 -25.30 1.18 -8.10
C ALA A 121 -25.16 -0.35 -7.89
N LYS A 122 -24.35 -1.02 -8.70
CA LYS A 122 -24.10 -2.46 -8.56
C LYS A 122 -23.21 -2.81 -7.37
N LEU A 123 -22.40 -1.88 -6.88
CA LEU A 123 -21.52 -2.09 -5.71
C LEU A 123 -22.31 -2.09 -4.41
N HIS A 124 -23.46 -1.41 -4.35
CA HIS A 124 -24.24 -1.26 -3.12
C HIS A 124 -24.80 -2.57 -2.56
N ALA A 125 -24.48 -3.71 -3.15
CA ALA A 125 -24.91 -5.04 -2.70
C ALA A 125 -26.40 -5.16 -2.38
N GLY A 126 -27.26 -4.50 -3.17
CA GLY A 126 -28.70 -4.47 -3.00
C GLY A 126 -29.22 -3.47 -1.96
N GLN A 127 -28.36 -2.63 -1.39
CA GLN A 127 -28.75 -1.52 -0.53
C GLN A 127 -29.21 -0.31 -1.35
N GLU A 128 -30.05 0.52 -0.77
CA GLU A 128 -30.57 1.73 -1.42
C GLU A 128 -29.51 2.83 -1.57
N ARG A 129 -28.49 2.81 -0.71
CA ARG A 129 -27.47 3.86 -0.60
C ARG A 129 -26.06 3.27 -0.49
N PRO A 130 -25.05 4.03 -0.90
CA PRO A 130 -23.66 3.66 -0.64
C PRO A 130 -23.40 3.56 0.86
N ARG A 131 -22.58 2.58 1.25
CA ARG A 131 -22.17 2.36 2.62
C ARG A 131 -20.66 2.54 2.73
N ILE A 132 -20.23 3.42 3.63
CA ILE A 132 -18.81 3.73 3.84
C ILE A 132 -18.47 3.38 5.28
N CYS A 133 -17.52 2.46 5.50
CA CYS A 133 -17.06 2.14 6.84
C CYS A 133 -15.87 3.00 7.23
N ILE A 134 -15.81 3.41 8.49
CA ILE A 134 -14.78 4.30 9.03
C ILE A 134 -14.18 3.67 10.27
N GLY A 135 -12.85 3.46 10.23
CA GLY A 135 -12.05 3.09 11.39
C GLY A 135 -11.05 4.19 11.75
N LYS A 136 -10.54 4.15 12.95
CA LYS A 136 -9.54 5.10 13.44
C LYS A 136 -8.56 4.45 14.40
N ASP A 137 -7.37 5.04 14.51
CA ASP A 137 -6.44 4.73 15.58
C ASP A 137 -6.78 5.48 16.88
N THR A 138 -5.93 5.41 17.86
CA THR A 138 -6.14 5.97 19.21
C THR A 138 -5.85 7.46 19.33
N ARG A 139 -5.33 8.12 18.30
CA ARG A 139 -4.95 9.55 18.33
C ARG A 139 -6.14 10.43 18.71
N ARG A 140 -5.90 11.45 19.52
CA ARG A 140 -6.96 12.38 19.93
C ARG A 140 -7.65 13.07 18.75
N SER A 141 -6.88 13.45 17.73
CA SER A 141 -7.38 14.09 16.51
C SER A 141 -8.24 13.16 15.65
N SER A 142 -8.11 11.85 15.77
CA SER A 142 -8.89 10.88 15.00
C SER A 142 -10.40 10.99 15.25
N TYR A 143 -10.80 11.33 16.47
CA TYR A 143 -12.21 11.57 16.80
C TYR A 143 -12.79 12.78 16.06
N MET A 144 -12.05 13.88 16.01
CA MET A 144 -12.45 15.09 15.28
C MET A 144 -12.62 14.81 13.78
N PHE A 145 -11.68 14.08 13.18
CA PHE A 145 -11.74 13.73 11.76
C PHE A 145 -12.85 12.73 11.45
N GLU A 146 -13.12 11.76 12.34
CA GLU A 146 -14.24 10.82 12.19
C GLU A 146 -15.58 11.54 12.10
N TYR A 147 -15.86 12.46 13.03
CA TYR A 147 -17.11 13.24 13.01
C TYR A 147 -17.23 14.12 11.76
N ALA A 148 -16.14 14.71 11.30
CA ALA A 148 -16.13 15.51 10.09
C ALA A 148 -16.39 14.66 8.82
N LEU A 149 -15.76 13.49 8.71
CA LEU A 149 -16.02 12.52 7.65
C LEU A 149 -17.48 12.06 7.65
N CYS A 150 -18.01 11.68 8.81
CA CYS A 150 -19.42 11.27 8.95
C CYS A 150 -20.39 12.37 8.49
N ALA A 151 -20.16 13.62 8.89
CA ALA A 151 -20.98 14.74 8.46
C ALA A 151 -20.90 14.95 6.94
N GLY A 152 -19.70 14.84 6.35
CA GLY A 152 -19.51 14.93 4.91
C GLY A 152 -20.23 13.82 4.16
N ILE A 153 -20.02 12.55 4.54
CA ILE A 153 -20.61 11.37 3.92
C ILE A 153 -22.14 11.44 3.95
N THR A 154 -22.72 11.68 5.13
CA THR A 154 -24.18 11.67 5.29
C THR A 154 -24.86 12.84 4.60
N SER A 155 -24.23 14.00 4.57
CA SER A 155 -24.74 15.17 3.82
C SER A 155 -24.70 15.00 2.31
N SER A 156 -24.01 13.99 1.81
CA SER A 156 -23.96 13.60 0.39
C SER A 156 -24.79 12.35 0.06
N GLY A 157 -25.59 11.85 1.00
CA GLY A 157 -26.57 10.79 0.77
C GLY A 157 -26.04 9.36 0.93
N ALA A 158 -24.82 9.16 1.42
CA ALA A 158 -24.28 7.86 1.77
C ALA A 158 -24.40 7.59 3.28
N ASP A 159 -24.44 6.31 3.66
CA ASP A 159 -24.45 5.89 5.06
C ASP A 159 -23.03 5.69 5.58
N ALA A 160 -22.72 6.25 6.76
CA ALA A 160 -21.44 6.13 7.43
C ALA A 160 -21.52 5.09 8.55
N TYR A 161 -20.68 4.06 8.49
CA TYR A 161 -20.60 2.98 9.49
C TYR A 161 -19.34 3.14 10.33
N ILE A 162 -19.49 3.34 11.63
CA ILE A 162 -18.39 3.62 12.55
C ILE A 162 -17.89 2.31 13.18
N LEU A 163 -16.64 1.94 12.89
CA LEU A 163 -15.93 0.80 13.49
C LEU A 163 -15.22 1.17 14.80
N HIS A 164 -15.18 2.45 15.15
CA HIS A 164 -14.42 3.00 16.28
C HIS A 164 -12.90 2.74 16.15
N VAL A 165 -12.22 2.59 17.30
CA VAL A 165 -10.79 2.29 17.31
C VAL A 165 -10.56 0.85 16.81
N THR A 166 -9.93 0.74 15.65
CA THR A 166 -9.62 -0.52 14.98
C THR A 166 -8.40 -0.36 14.08
N THR A 167 -7.83 -1.47 13.61
CA THR A 167 -6.61 -1.49 12.80
C THR A 167 -6.89 -1.24 11.32
N THR A 168 -5.90 -0.77 10.57
CA THR A 168 -6.00 -0.64 9.10
C THR A 168 -6.41 -1.95 8.42
N PRO A 169 -5.80 -3.11 8.72
CA PRO A 169 -6.25 -4.38 8.14
C PRO A 169 -7.67 -4.78 8.57
N SER A 170 -8.16 -4.35 9.74
CA SER A 170 -9.57 -4.54 10.11
C SER A 170 -10.51 -3.79 9.19
N VAL A 171 -10.23 -2.50 8.89
CA VAL A 171 -11.02 -1.71 7.93
C VAL A 171 -11.00 -2.35 6.55
N SER A 172 -9.82 -2.77 6.06
CA SER A 172 -9.67 -3.48 4.79
C SER A 172 -10.51 -4.75 4.72
N TYR A 173 -10.41 -5.59 5.77
CA TYR A 173 -11.17 -6.84 5.85
C TYR A 173 -12.69 -6.60 5.86
N ILE A 174 -13.18 -5.69 6.70
CA ILE A 174 -14.60 -5.39 6.83
C ILE A 174 -15.15 -4.75 5.56
N THR A 175 -14.42 -3.84 4.93
CA THR A 175 -14.84 -3.23 3.65
C THR A 175 -15.17 -4.32 2.63
N ARG A 176 -14.27 -5.29 2.47
CA ARG A 176 -14.43 -6.40 1.52
C ARG A 176 -15.49 -7.42 1.96
N SER A 177 -15.41 -7.90 3.21
CA SER A 177 -16.23 -9.03 3.67
C SER A 177 -17.69 -8.68 3.87
N GLU A 178 -17.99 -7.41 4.21
CA GLU A 178 -19.35 -6.91 4.42
C GLU A 178 -19.87 -6.11 3.20
N HIS A 179 -19.11 -6.13 2.09
CA HIS A 179 -19.49 -5.47 0.84
C HIS A 179 -19.79 -3.97 1.01
N PHE A 180 -18.92 -3.24 1.71
CA PHE A 180 -18.96 -1.79 1.73
C PHE A 180 -18.45 -1.23 0.39
N ASP A 181 -19.00 -0.09 -0.03
CA ASP A 181 -18.57 0.58 -1.25
C ASP A 181 -17.18 1.20 -1.10
N CYS A 182 -16.84 1.59 0.11
CA CYS A 182 -15.57 2.24 0.46
C CYS A 182 -15.25 2.04 1.94
N GLY A 183 -13.96 1.97 2.26
CA GLY A 183 -13.45 2.02 3.62
C GLY A 183 -12.59 3.27 3.84
N VAL A 184 -12.63 3.83 5.03
CA VAL A 184 -11.76 4.95 5.42
C VAL A 184 -11.07 4.61 6.72
N MET A 185 -9.76 4.74 6.76
CA MET A 185 -8.97 4.62 7.99
C MET A 185 -8.32 5.94 8.35
N ILE A 186 -8.54 6.38 9.59
CA ILE A 186 -7.98 7.62 10.14
C ILE A 186 -6.78 7.28 10.99
N THR A 187 -5.59 7.51 10.44
CA THR A 187 -4.31 7.18 11.09
C THR A 187 -3.13 7.82 10.38
N ALA A 188 -2.03 8.03 11.09
CA ALA A 188 -0.72 8.32 10.52
C ALA A 188 0.30 7.18 10.80
N SER A 189 -0.19 5.94 10.97
CA SER A 189 0.64 4.73 11.16
C SER A 189 1.68 4.92 12.28
N HIS A 190 2.97 4.86 11.93
CA HIS A 190 4.08 4.94 12.89
C HIS A 190 4.48 6.37 13.30
N ASN A 191 3.84 7.42 12.75
CA ASN A 191 4.14 8.80 13.14
C ASN A 191 3.70 9.08 14.58
N ILE A 192 4.23 10.15 15.15
CA ILE A 192 3.88 10.63 16.49
C ILE A 192 2.45 11.19 16.54
N PHE A 193 1.91 11.35 17.74
CA PHE A 193 0.48 11.59 17.99
C PHE A 193 -0.13 12.84 17.36
N TYR A 194 0.64 13.88 17.09
CA TYR A 194 0.12 15.14 16.51
C TYR A 194 -0.06 15.07 14.99
N ASP A 195 0.58 14.13 14.33
CA ASP A 195 0.30 13.80 12.93
C ASP A 195 -0.95 12.92 12.86
N ASN A 196 -1.68 13.03 11.76
CA ASN A 196 -2.78 12.12 11.42
C ASN A 196 -2.87 11.95 9.90
N GLY A 197 -3.78 11.10 9.46
CA GLY A 197 -3.98 10.83 8.04
C GLY A 197 -5.37 10.28 7.75
N ILE A 198 -5.73 10.30 6.47
CA ILE A 198 -6.93 9.70 5.93
C ILE A 198 -6.51 8.77 4.82
N LYS A 199 -6.62 7.46 5.05
CA LYS A 199 -6.43 6.40 4.04
C LYS A 199 -7.81 6.01 3.50
N VAL A 200 -7.97 6.02 2.19
CA VAL A 200 -9.21 5.61 1.53
C VAL A 200 -8.99 4.28 0.85
N LEU A 201 -9.91 3.34 1.07
CA LEU A 201 -9.87 1.99 0.54
C LEU A 201 -11.07 1.77 -0.40
N ASN A 202 -10.83 1.06 -1.51
CA ASN A 202 -11.89 0.68 -2.43
C ASN A 202 -12.74 -0.48 -1.86
N HIS A 203 -13.78 -0.88 -2.58
CA HIS A 203 -14.71 -1.94 -2.17
C HIS A 203 -14.04 -3.33 -1.96
N ASN A 204 -12.85 -3.55 -2.51
CA ASN A 204 -12.05 -4.75 -2.28
C ASN A 204 -11.20 -4.67 -1.00
N GLY A 205 -11.27 -3.56 -0.26
CA GLY A 205 -10.41 -3.30 0.89
C GLY A 205 -8.96 -2.99 0.51
N GLU A 206 -8.72 -2.66 -0.75
CA GLU A 206 -7.44 -2.25 -1.30
C GLU A 206 -7.32 -0.73 -1.22
N LYS A 207 -6.12 -0.22 -1.37
CA LYS A 207 -5.90 1.21 -1.48
C LYS A 207 -6.69 1.80 -2.66
N MET A 208 -7.30 2.96 -2.44
CA MET A 208 -8.05 3.67 -3.49
C MET A 208 -7.14 4.01 -4.67
N GLU A 209 -7.69 3.91 -5.86
CA GLU A 209 -7.02 4.23 -7.11
C GLU A 209 -6.59 5.71 -7.15
N ASP A 210 -5.43 6.00 -7.74
CA ASP A 210 -4.87 7.35 -7.81
C ASP A 210 -5.79 8.34 -8.51
N ASP A 211 -6.53 7.88 -9.53
CA ASP A 211 -7.46 8.73 -10.27
C ASP A 211 -8.57 9.23 -9.33
N VAL A 212 -9.05 8.39 -8.41
CA VAL A 212 -10.06 8.79 -7.43
C VAL A 212 -9.46 9.69 -6.36
N ALA A 213 -8.24 9.39 -5.89
CA ALA A 213 -7.51 10.26 -4.96
C ALA A 213 -7.31 11.66 -5.56
N HIS A 214 -6.92 11.74 -6.84
CA HIS A 214 -6.80 13.00 -7.56
C HIS A 214 -8.13 13.76 -7.67
N LEU A 215 -9.25 13.07 -7.89
CA LEU A 215 -10.57 13.70 -7.90
C LEU A 215 -10.97 14.26 -6.52
N ILE A 216 -10.60 13.58 -5.42
CA ILE A 216 -10.77 14.12 -4.05
C ILE A 216 -9.99 15.45 -3.92
N GLU A 217 -8.75 15.48 -4.38
CA GLU A 217 -7.92 16.71 -4.36
C GLU A 217 -8.53 17.83 -5.21
N CYS A 218 -9.02 17.50 -6.40
CA CYS A 218 -9.72 18.46 -7.25
C CYS A 218 -10.94 19.06 -6.55
N TYR A 219 -11.67 18.28 -5.77
CA TYR A 219 -12.78 18.79 -4.96
C TYR A 219 -12.31 19.71 -3.83
N ILE A 220 -11.28 19.31 -3.08
CA ILE A 220 -10.68 20.12 -2.01
C ILE A 220 -10.23 21.48 -2.57
N ASP A 221 -9.61 21.47 -3.74
CA ASP A 221 -9.12 22.67 -4.44
C ASP A 221 -10.20 23.44 -5.20
N LYS A 222 -11.46 23.02 -5.14
CA LYS A 222 -12.59 23.61 -5.86
C LYS A 222 -12.42 23.62 -7.40
N LYS A 223 -11.72 22.64 -7.94
CA LYS A 223 -11.53 22.41 -9.39
C LYS A 223 -12.70 21.61 -9.97
N PHE A 224 -13.93 22.13 -9.88
CA PHE A 224 -15.17 21.42 -10.24
C PHE A 224 -15.23 20.99 -11.70
N ASP A 225 -14.57 21.70 -12.61
CA ASP A 225 -14.48 21.33 -14.02
C ASP A 225 -13.84 19.93 -14.19
N LYS A 226 -12.85 19.58 -13.36
CA LYS A 226 -12.22 18.25 -13.34
C LYS A 226 -13.15 17.14 -12.85
N LEU A 227 -14.20 17.50 -12.11
CA LEU A 227 -15.25 16.58 -11.66
C LEU A 227 -16.41 16.44 -12.67
N GLY A 228 -16.32 17.08 -13.82
CA GLY A 228 -17.42 17.13 -14.79
C GLY A 228 -18.59 18.03 -14.36
N LEU A 229 -18.36 18.97 -13.45
CA LEU A 229 -19.34 19.91 -12.90
C LEU A 229 -18.96 21.36 -13.18
N PRO A 230 -18.86 21.79 -14.45
CA PRO A 230 -18.42 23.14 -14.79
C PRO A 230 -19.41 24.17 -14.25
N GLY A 231 -18.86 25.21 -13.59
CA GLY A 231 -19.66 26.28 -13.00
C GLY A 231 -20.31 25.94 -11.66
N ALA A 232 -20.14 24.74 -11.11
CA ALA A 232 -20.57 24.40 -9.76
C ALA A 232 -19.69 25.13 -8.72
N THR A 233 -20.27 25.45 -7.57
CA THR A 233 -19.59 26.05 -6.43
C THR A 233 -19.41 25.07 -5.27
N ASP A 234 -20.15 23.95 -5.27
CA ASP A 234 -20.03 22.80 -4.36
C ASP A 234 -20.70 21.58 -4.99
N LEU A 235 -20.47 20.38 -4.40
CA LEU A 235 -21.23 19.18 -4.69
C LEU A 235 -22.68 19.31 -4.18
N PRO A 236 -23.66 18.67 -4.83
CA PRO A 236 -25.04 18.71 -4.37
C PRO A 236 -25.18 18.11 -2.96
N TYR A 237 -26.02 18.69 -2.13
CA TYR A 237 -26.40 18.14 -0.83
C TYR A 237 -27.58 17.18 -0.99
N ALA A 238 -27.57 16.11 -0.23
CA ALA A 238 -28.74 15.26 -0.09
C ALA A 238 -29.82 15.99 0.72
N GLU A 239 -31.07 15.85 0.32
CA GLU A 239 -32.20 16.51 0.98
C GLU A 239 -33.18 15.48 1.53
N ARG A 240 -33.85 15.84 2.62
CA ARG A 240 -34.97 15.10 3.24
C ARG A 240 -34.59 13.62 3.50
N GLU A 241 -35.38 12.69 2.95
CA GLU A 241 -35.19 11.24 3.06
C GLU A 241 -33.89 10.74 2.41
N ASN A 242 -33.24 11.53 1.57
CA ASN A 242 -31.99 11.17 0.92
C ASN A 242 -30.75 11.44 1.78
N ILE A 243 -30.88 12.13 2.91
CA ILE A 243 -29.77 12.30 3.86
C ILE A 243 -29.37 10.94 4.42
N GLY A 244 -28.06 10.64 4.40
CA GLY A 244 -27.51 9.39 4.93
C GLY A 244 -27.58 9.30 6.45
N LYS A 245 -27.30 8.14 6.99
CA LYS A 245 -27.29 7.85 8.43
C LYS A 245 -25.88 7.61 8.92
N VAL A 246 -25.64 7.89 10.20
CA VAL A 246 -24.48 7.38 10.93
C VAL A 246 -24.93 6.14 11.69
N ILE A 247 -24.24 5.02 11.46
CA ILE A 247 -24.54 3.73 12.07
C ILE A 247 -23.33 3.31 12.91
N ASP A 248 -23.57 3.01 14.18
CA ASP A 248 -22.59 2.36 15.04
C ASP A 248 -22.45 0.90 14.59
N PHE A 249 -21.23 0.50 14.20
CA PHE A 249 -20.95 -0.83 13.69
C PHE A 249 -19.78 -1.50 14.43
N GLU A 250 -19.86 -1.50 15.76
CA GLU A 250 -18.86 -2.12 16.63
C GLU A 250 -18.67 -3.62 16.33
N GLU A 251 -19.73 -4.30 15.87
CA GLU A 251 -19.67 -5.72 15.49
C GLU A 251 -18.66 -6.01 14.38
N GLY A 252 -18.38 -5.04 13.52
CA GLY A 252 -17.35 -5.19 12.47
C GLY A 252 -15.99 -5.53 13.07
N ARG A 253 -15.58 -4.87 14.14
CA ARG A 253 -14.34 -5.17 14.86
C ARG A 253 -14.34 -6.59 15.44
N ALA A 254 -15.47 -7.03 16.00
CA ALA A 254 -15.60 -8.40 16.52
C ALA A 254 -15.50 -9.45 15.41
N ARG A 255 -16.04 -9.17 14.22
CA ARG A 255 -15.93 -10.06 13.04
C ARG A 255 -14.48 -10.20 12.58
N TYR A 256 -13.73 -9.11 12.50
CA TYR A 256 -12.29 -9.17 12.18
C TYR A 256 -11.51 -9.97 13.23
N THR A 257 -11.78 -9.75 14.53
CA THR A 257 -11.16 -10.52 15.61
C THR A 257 -11.46 -12.03 15.45
N GLY A 258 -12.72 -12.38 15.19
CA GLY A 258 -13.13 -13.76 14.91
C GLY A 258 -12.46 -14.35 13.68
N TYR A 259 -12.31 -13.54 12.62
CA TYR A 259 -11.58 -13.93 11.42
C TYR A 259 -10.12 -14.27 11.74
N LEU A 260 -9.39 -13.40 12.44
CA LEU A 260 -8.00 -13.66 12.83
C LEU A 260 -7.86 -14.99 13.59
N ILE A 261 -8.72 -15.22 14.58
CA ILE A 261 -8.74 -16.47 15.35
C ILE A 261 -8.99 -17.67 14.42
N SER A 262 -9.92 -17.56 13.48
CA SER A 262 -10.26 -18.63 12.54
C SER A 262 -9.12 -19.01 11.58
N THR A 263 -8.14 -18.14 11.40
CA THR A 263 -6.96 -18.42 10.56
C THR A 263 -5.96 -19.36 11.22
N ILE A 264 -6.10 -19.62 12.53
CA ILE A 264 -5.17 -20.41 13.35
C ILE A 264 -5.87 -21.69 13.84
N PRO A 265 -5.51 -22.85 13.31
CA PRO A 265 -6.11 -24.13 13.72
C PRO A 265 -5.51 -24.70 15.02
N THR A 266 -4.43 -24.11 15.54
CA THR A 266 -3.63 -24.63 16.65
C THR A 266 -3.75 -23.74 17.89
N SER A 267 -3.80 -24.34 19.09
CA SER A 267 -3.79 -23.59 20.35
C SER A 267 -2.39 -23.10 20.68
N PHE A 268 -2.29 -21.89 21.22
CA PHE A 268 -1.05 -21.27 21.71
C PHE A 268 -0.78 -21.55 23.18
N ARG A 269 -1.52 -22.49 23.78
CA ARG A 269 -1.34 -22.87 25.20
C ARG A 269 0.09 -23.30 25.47
N GLY A 270 0.66 -22.73 26.52
CA GLY A 270 2.04 -23.00 26.97
C GLY A 270 3.09 -22.05 26.40
N LEU A 271 2.72 -21.16 25.48
CA LEU A 271 3.58 -20.09 25.03
C LEU A 271 3.41 -18.83 25.89
N ARG A 272 4.51 -18.21 26.26
CA ARG A 272 4.58 -16.90 26.91
C ARG A 272 4.98 -15.84 25.87
N ILE A 273 4.06 -14.94 25.59
CA ILE A 273 4.18 -13.96 24.50
C ILE A 273 4.12 -12.54 25.07
N ALA A 274 5.12 -11.71 24.74
CA ALA A 274 5.09 -10.28 25.03
C ALA A 274 4.52 -9.51 23.83
N LEU A 275 3.60 -8.58 24.06
CA LEU A 275 3.01 -7.74 23.02
C LEU A 275 3.27 -6.26 23.35
N ASP A 276 3.76 -5.51 22.36
CA ASP A 276 3.78 -4.06 22.38
C ASP A 276 2.78 -3.53 21.37
N THR A 277 1.69 -2.93 21.87
CA THR A 277 0.60 -2.43 21.04
C THR A 277 0.73 -0.94 20.68
N ALA A 278 1.90 -0.35 20.91
CA ALA A 278 2.23 1.04 20.53
C ALA A 278 1.27 2.11 21.07
N ASN A 279 0.47 1.83 22.11
CA ASN A 279 -0.69 2.62 22.50
C ASN A 279 -1.60 2.93 21.28
N GLY A 280 -1.61 2.06 20.28
CA GLY A 280 -2.26 2.18 18.99
C GLY A 280 -3.55 1.36 18.89
N ALA A 281 -4.01 1.16 17.66
CA ALA A 281 -5.28 0.52 17.33
C ALA A 281 -5.37 -0.96 17.71
N SER A 282 -4.22 -1.64 17.84
CA SER A 282 -4.14 -3.06 18.24
C SER A 282 -4.34 -3.31 19.73
N TRP A 283 -4.37 -2.27 20.59
CA TRP A 283 -4.33 -2.36 22.06
C TRP A 283 -5.38 -3.31 22.67
N ALA A 284 -6.56 -3.40 22.07
CA ALA A 284 -7.62 -4.30 22.51
C ALA A 284 -7.67 -5.60 21.69
N ILE A 285 -7.43 -5.51 20.37
CA ILE A 285 -7.61 -6.64 19.44
C ILE A 285 -6.51 -7.67 19.60
N ALA A 286 -5.24 -7.27 19.58
CA ALA A 286 -4.12 -8.21 19.67
C ALA A 286 -4.15 -9.03 20.97
N PRO A 287 -4.28 -8.43 22.17
CA PRO A 287 -4.40 -9.19 23.42
C PRO A 287 -5.59 -10.14 23.44
N GLN A 288 -6.75 -9.72 22.91
CA GLN A 288 -7.94 -10.57 22.86
C GLN A 288 -7.72 -11.81 21.99
N VAL A 289 -7.11 -11.65 20.80
CA VAL A 289 -6.84 -12.75 19.87
C VAL A 289 -5.88 -13.76 20.50
N PHE A 290 -4.74 -13.31 21.02
CA PHE A 290 -3.72 -14.18 21.61
C PHE A 290 -4.22 -14.92 22.85
N LYS A 291 -4.97 -14.24 23.75
CA LYS A 291 -5.62 -14.87 24.90
C LYS A 291 -6.64 -15.92 24.49
N THR A 292 -7.46 -15.63 23.47
CA THR A 292 -8.46 -16.58 22.97
C THR A 292 -7.82 -17.83 22.39
N LEU A 293 -6.66 -17.71 21.76
CA LEU A 293 -5.86 -18.85 21.27
C LEU A 293 -5.13 -19.58 22.38
N GLY A 294 -5.12 -19.06 23.61
CA GLY A 294 -4.61 -19.73 24.82
C GLY A 294 -3.20 -19.35 25.23
N ALA A 295 -2.58 -18.33 24.63
CA ALA A 295 -1.26 -17.84 25.04
C ALA A 295 -1.31 -17.18 26.42
N ASP A 296 -0.21 -17.31 27.19
CA ASP A 296 0.09 -16.48 28.37
C ASP A 296 0.74 -15.19 27.89
N ILE A 297 0.05 -14.07 28.05
CA ILE A 297 0.51 -12.80 27.47
C ILE A 297 0.83 -11.73 28.52
N THR A 298 1.86 -10.96 28.24
CA THR A 298 2.14 -9.66 28.89
C THR A 298 2.10 -8.59 27.83
N VAL A 299 1.42 -7.48 28.12
CA VAL A 299 1.23 -6.37 27.17
C VAL A 299 1.88 -5.11 27.71
N ILE A 300 2.55 -4.39 26.83
CA ILE A 300 3.03 -3.02 27.06
C ILE A 300 2.48 -2.11 25.95
N GLY A 301 2.50 -0.80 26.19
CA GLY A 301 1.94 0.15 25.22
C GLY A 301 0.42 -0.05 25.02
N ASP A 302 -0.33 -0.39 26.07
CA ASP A 302 -1.75 -0.75 26.05
C ASP A 302 -2.66 0.21 26.84
N GLU A 303 -2.12 1.39 27.18
CA GLU A 303 -2.88 2.47 27.85
C GLU A 303 -2.98 3.73 26.96
N PRO A 304 -3.72 3.66 25.84
CA PRO A 304 -3.81 4.78 24.92
C PRO A 304 -4.55 5.96 25.54
N ASN A 305 -3.94 7.14 25.52
CA ASN A 305 -4.56 8.38 26.00
C ASN A 305 -4.76 9.44 24.89
N GLY A 306 -4.45 9.05 23.66
CA GLY A 306 -4.56 9.90 22.47
C GLY A 306 -3.35 10.79 22.19
N LEU A 307 -2.38 10.84 23.11
CA LEU A 307 -1.17 11.66 23.02
C LEU A 307 0.12 10.82 23.09
N ASN A 308 -0.02 9.51 23.21
CA ASN A 308 1.09 8.59 23.43
C ASN A 308 1.23 7.49 22.36
N THR A 309 0.48 7.56 21.27
CA THR A 309 0.58 6.62 20.14
C THR A 309 1.98 6.65 19.56
N ASN A 310 2.66 5.49 19.47
CA ASN A 310 4.07 5.30 19.06
C ASN A 310 5.12 6.04 19.91
N LYS A 311 4.74 6.58 21.07
CA LYS A 311 5.68 7.31 21.91
C LYS A 311 6.51 6.33 22.74
N ASP A 312 7.78 6.18 22.39
CA ASP A 312 8.74 5.31 23.08
C ASP A 312 8.23 3.86 23.19
N CYS A 313 7.50 3.37 22.19
CA CYS A 313 6.93 2.02 22.12
C CYS A 313 6.59 1.65 20.68
N GLY A 314 6.24 0.38 20.48
CA GLY A 314 5.84 -0.17 19.18
C GLY A 314 7.00 -0.50 18.25
N SER A 315 6.71 -0.75 16.98
CA SER A 315 7.68 -1.25 15.99
C SER A 315 8.82 -0.27 15.66
N THR A 316 8.69 1.01 15.99
CA THR A 316 9.75 2.01 15.80
C THR A 316 10.62 2.23 17.05
N HIS A 317 10.23 1.68 18.20
CA HIS A 317 10.91 1.78 19.49
C HIS A 317 10.86 0.45 20.22
N ILE A 318 11.63 -0.50 19.71
CA ILE A 318 11.59 -1.92 20.12
C ILE A 318 12.28 -2.21 21.45
N GLU A 319 13.05 -1.26 22.01
CA GLU A 319 13.99 -1.45 23.11
C GLU A 319 13.29 -2.00 24.36
N LYS A 320 12.13 -1.45 24.73
CA LYS A 320 11.35 -1.89 25.89
C LYS A 320 10.85 -3.33 25.75
N LEU A 321 10.44 -3.70 24.52
CA LEU A 321 10.01 -5.07 24.25
C LEU A 321 11.19 -6.05 24.34
N VAL A 322 12.37 -5.66 23.85
CA VAL A 322 13.60 -6.45 23.95
C VAL A 322 13.98 -6.70 25.41
N GLU A 323 13.95 -5.66 26.27
CA GLU A 323 14.19 -5.78 27.69
C GLU A 323 13.18 -6.71 28.36
N LEU A 324 11.89 -6.49 28.11
CA LEU A 324 10.80 -7.32 28.65
C LEU A 324 10.96 -8.80 28.26
N VAL A 325 11.28 -9.10 27.00
CA VAL A 325 11.44 -10.47 26.52
C VAL A 325 12.61 -11.16 27.21
N LYS A 326 13.76 -10.49 27.31
CA LYS A 326 14.97 -11.03 27.96
C LYS A 326 14.76 -11.31 29.45
N GLU A 327 14.24 -10.33 30.18
CA GLU A 327 14.08 -10.40 31.63
C GLU A 327 12.94 -11.36 32.03
N GLY A 328 11.85 -11.30 31.29
CA GLY A 328 10.62 -12.05 31.58
C GLY A 328 10.62 -13.50 31.10
N LYS A 329 11.65 -13.96 30.37
CA LYS A 329 11.75 -15.29 29.80
C LYS A 329 10.54 -15.64 28.93
N PHE A 330 10.19 -14.76 28.01
CA PHE A 330 9.17 -14.99 27.00
C PHE A 330 9.71 -15.87 25.87
N ASP A 331 8.85 -16.60 25.21
CA ASP A 331 9.18 -17.39 24.02
C ASP A 331 9.37 -16.49 22.80
N VAL A 332 8.62 -15.38 22.76
CA VAL A 332 8.66 -14.39 21.68
C VAL A 332 8.00 -13.07 22.13
N GLY A 333 8.44 -11.97 21.54
CA GLY A 333 7.76 -10.67 21.63
C GLY A 333 7.30 -10.19 20.25
N PHE A 334 6.18 -9.45 20.18
CA PHE A 334 5.69 -8.80 18.96
C PHE A 334 5.40 -7.33 19.22
N ALA A 335 5.92 -6.45 18.36
CA ALA A 335 5.63 -5.02 18.38
C ALA A 335 4.87 -4.61 17.12
N PHE A 336 3.80 -3.84 17.32
CA PHE A 336 2.99 -3.27 16.25
C PHE A 336 3.26 -1.77 16.12
N ASP A 337 2.78 -1.14 15.06
CA ASP A 337 2.71 0.31 14.94
C ASP A 337 1.29 0.84 15.24
N GLY A 338 1.09 2.14 15.14
CA GLY A 338 -0.13 2.81 15.59
C GLY A 338 -1.43 2.29 14.98
N ASP A 339 -1.42 1.79 13.76
CA ASP A 339 -2.59 1.19 13.08
C ASP A 339 -2.42 -0.31 12.79
N ALA A 340 -1.33 -0.90 13.29
CA ALA A 340 -1.03 -2.32 13.27
C ALA A 340 -1.02 -2.97 11.88
N ASP A 341 -0.65 -2.21 10.85
CA ASP A 341 -0.36 -2.77 9.54
C ASP A 341 1.07 -3.35 9.47
N ARG A 342 1.91 -3.10 10.51
CA ARG A 342 3.27 -3.61 10.69
C ARG A 342 3.40 -4.48 11.92
N CYS A 343 4.36 -5.43 11.82
CA CYS A 343 4.80 -6.26 12.93
C CYS A 343 6.32 -6.46 12.87
N LEU A 344 7.00 -6.21 13.97
CA LEU A 344 8.35 -6.71 14.22
C LEU A 344 8.31 -7.71 15.35
N ALA A 345 9.25 -8.66 15.37
CA ALA A 345 9.32 -9.64 16.45
C ALA A 345 10.67 -9.61 17.18
N VAL A 346 10.64 -10.11 18.40
CA VAL A 346 11.83 -10.27 19.26
C VAL A 346 11.90 -11.72 19.69
N ASP A 347 13.00 -12.40 19.35
CA ASP A 347 13.22 -13.78 19.77
C ASP A 347 13.51 -13.88 21.28
N LYS A 348 13.40 -15.07 21.84
CA LYS A 348 13.61 -15.35 23.26
C LYS A 348 14.96 -14.85 23.82
N ASP A 349 15.98 -14.69 22.97
CA ASP A 349 17.30 -14.15 23.34
C ASP A 349 17.38 -12.62 23.22
N GLY A 350 16.30 -11.97 22.76
CA GLY A 350 16.19 -10.54 22.54
C GLY A 350 16.69 -10.07 21.18
N SER A 351 17.00 -10.98 20.26
CA SER A 351 17.37 -10.60 18.90
C SER A 351 16.16 -10.11 18.12
N LEU A 352 16.36 -9.06 17.31
CA LEU A 352 15.34 -8.49 16.44
C LEU A 352 15.11 -9.40 15.24
N ILE A 353 13.85 -9.68 14.98
CA ILE A 353 13.34 -10.33 13.78
C ILE A 353 12.55 -9.28 13.00
N ASP A 354 13.23 -8.65 12.03
CA ASP A 354 12.66 -7.62 11.18
C ASP A 354 11.82 -8.19 10.04
N GLY A 355 11.26 -7.31 9.19
CA GLY A 355 10.40 -7.72 8.09
C GLY A 355 11.08 -8.66 7.09
N ASP A 356 12.38 -8.52 6.86
CA ASP A 356 13.14 -9.41 5.97
C ASP A 356 13.21 -10.83 6.55
N LYS A 357 13.55 -10.97 7.83
CA LYS A 357 13.55 -12.26 8.53
C LYS A 357 12.16 -12.86 8.62
N ILE A 358 11.13 -12.03 8.85
CA ILE A 358 9.71 -12.46 8.86
C ILE A 358 9.33 -13.01 7.49
N MET A 359 9.63 -12.29 6.40
CA MET A 359 9.35 -12.76 5.03
C MET A 359 10.11 -14.05 4.71
N TYR A 360 11.34 -14.20 5.18
CA TYR A 360 12.12 -15.43 5.03
C TYR A 360 11.41 -16.62 5.72
N ILE A 361 11.06 -16.47 6.99
CA ILE A 361 10.39 -17.53 7.78
C ILE A 361 9.06 -17.92 7.12
N LEU A 362 8.21 -16.94 6.79
CA LEU A 362 6.89 -17.20 6.20
C LEU A 362 6.99 -17.70 4.75
N GLY A 363 7.98 -17.24 3.98
CA GLY A 363 8.28 -17.76 2.65
C GLY A 363 8.65 -19.24 2.69
N LEU A 364 9.52 -19.63 3.62
CA LEU A 364 9.87 -21.05 3.86
C LEU A 364 8.66 -21.88 4.27
N ARG A 365 7.81 -21.35 5.19
CA ARG A 365 6.56 -22.00 5.58
C ARG A 365 5.68 -22.26 4.36
N LEU A 366 5.43 -21.24 3.55
CA LEU A 366 4.59 -21.38 2.36
C LEU A 366 5.18 -22.38 1.35
N LYS A 367 6.49 -22.39 1.17
CA LYS A 367 7.18 -23.37 0.32
C LYS A 367 7.04 -24.78 0.85
N ARG A 368 7.28 -25.00 2.14
CA ARG A 368 7.14 -26.32 2.81
C ARG A 368 5.71 -26.87 2.66
N HIS A 369 4.69 -26.00 2.76
CA HIS A 369 3.29 -26.37 2.56
C HIS A 369 2.86 -26.41 1.08
N ARG A 370 3.79 -26.18 0.12
CA ARG A 370 3.52 -26.15 -1.33
C ARG A 370 2.48 -25.12 -1.74
N THR A 371 2.43 -23.99 -1.02
CA THR A 371 1.51 -22.89 -1.26
C THR A 371 2.22 -21.60 -1.70
N LEU A 372 3.56 -21.59 -1.72
CA LEU A 372 4.31 -20.45 -2.25
C LEU A 372 4.18 -20.40 -3.78
N LYS A 373 3.45 -19.43 -4.26
CA LYS A 373 3.19 -19.28 -5.69
C LYS A 373 4.47 -18.92 -6.44
N ASN A 374 4.80 -19.68 -7.48
CA ASN A 374 5.98 -19.49 -8.33
C ASN A 374 7.34 -19.50 -7.59
N ASP A 375 7.37 -19.92 -6.31
CA ASP A 375 8.53 -19.81 -5.42
C ASP A 375 9.11 -18.39 -5.36
N VAL A 376 8.23 -17.37 -5.22
CA VAL A 376 8.60 -15.95 -5.19
C VAL A 376 8.14 -15.29 -3.91
N VAL A 377 9.02 -14.43 -3.35
CA VAL A 377 8.72 -13.43 -2.31
C VAL A 377 8.96 -12.05 -2.91
N VAL A 378 8.00 -11.14 -2.76
CA VAL A 378 8.13 -9.75 -3.22
C VAL A 378 8.65 -8.89 -2.08
N SER A 379 9.68 -8.08 -2.33
CA SER A 379 10.25 -7.15 -1.36
C SER A 379 10.53 -5.79 -2.00
N THR A 380 11.05 -4.84 -1.24
CA THR A 380 11.48 -3.57 -1.80
C THR A 380 12.99 -3.53 -2.01
N ILE A 381 13.46 -2.55 -2.77
CA ILE A 381 14.89 -2.27 -2.93
C ILE A 381 15.60 -1.93 -1.60
N MET A 382 14.87 -1.76 -0.49
CA MET A 382 15.45 -1.53 0.83
C MET A 382 15.73 -2.82 1.60
N SER A 383 15.16 -3.96 1.19
CA SER A 383 15.46 -5.26 1.82
C SER A 383 16.93 -5.62 1.71
N ASN A 384 17.47 -6.20 2.77
CA ASN A 384 18.89 -6.54 2.86
C ASN A 384 19.30 -7.61 1.84
N SER A 385 20.47 -7.48 1.21
CA SER A 385 20.96 -8.45 0.22
C SER A 385 21.18 -9.84 0.84
N GLY A 386 21.49 -9.92 2.12
CA GLY A 386 21.60 -11.18 2.86
C GLY A 386 20.29 -11.95 2.90
N PHE A 387 19.16 -11.25 3.03
CA PHE A 387 17.83 -11.85 2.91
C PHE A 387 17.58 -12.46 1.52
N ALA A 388 17.86 -11.68 0.47
CA ALA A 388 17.67 -12.16 -0.90
C ALA A 388 18.54 -13.40 -1.19
N LYS A 389 19.79 -13.39 -0.73
CA LYS A 389 20.71 -14.54 -0.84
C LYS A 389 20.21 -15.75 -0.07
N ALA A 390 19.76 -15.57 1.18
CA ALA A 390 19.22 -16.67 1.98
C ALA A 390 17.99 -17.33 1.34
N LEU A 391 17.12 -16.55 0.69
CA LEU A 391 15.99 -17.09 -0.08
C LEU A 391 16.46 -17.85 -1.33
N GLU A 392 17.43 -17.31 -2.07
CA GLU A 392 18.00 -17.97 -3.24
C GLU A 392 18.62 -19.34 -2.89
N ASP A 393 19.35 -19.43 -1.78
CA ASP A 393 20.00 -20.65 -1.29
C ASP A 393 18.98 -21.78 -1.01
N VAL A 394 17.73 -21.44 -0.73
CA VAL A 394 16.62 -22.40 -0.54
C VAL A 394 15.69 -22.50 -1.76
N GLY A 395 16.10 -21.92 -2.90
CA GLY A 395 15.37 -21.97 -4.17
C GLY A 395 14.08 -21.14 -4.17
N ILE A 396 14.06 -20.02 -3.44
CA ILE A 396 13.02 -18.99 -3.49
C ILE A 396 13.60 -17.75 -4.17
N LYS A 397 12.89 -17.21 -5.15
CA LYS A 397 13.29 -15.99 -5.85
C LYS A 397 12.76 -14.75 -5.13
N THR A 398 13.51 -13.67 -5.17
CA THR A 398 13.04 -12.34 -4.74
C THR A 398 12.73 -11.48 -5.95
N VAL A 399 11.60 -10.77 -5.89
CA VAL A 399 11.26 -9.69 -6.83
C VAL A 399 11.27 -8.40 -6.04
N GLN A 400 12.09 -7.44 -6.45
CA GLN A 400 12.24 -6.17 -5.76
C GLN A 400 11.48 -5.06 -6.47
N THR A 401 10.71 -4.29 -5.72
CA THR A 401 9.97 -3.11 -6.19
C THR A 401 10.59 -1.81 -5.65
N ALA A 402 10.08 -0.69 -6.09
CA ALA A 402 10.31 0.58 -5.40
C ALA A 402 9.79 0.52 -3.95
N VAL A 403 10.27 1.43 -3.10
CA VAL A 403 9.85 1.53 -1.69
C VAL A 403 8.39 1.99 -1.62
N GLY A 404 7.60 1.28 -0.85
CA GLY A 404 6.19 1.54 -0.60
C GLY A 404 5.34 0.27 -0.76
N ASP A 405 4.47 0.04 0.20
CA ASP A 405 3.54 -1.09 0.29
C ASP A 405 2.71 -1.27 -0.99
N ARG A 406 2.33 -0.15 -1.60
CA ARG A 406 1.58 -0.11 -2.86
C ARG A 406 2.31 -0.84 -3.99
N PHE A 407 3.60 -0.54 -4.20
CA PHE A 407 4.37 -1.16 -5.28
C PHE A 407 4.57 -2.66 -5.05
N VAL A 408 4.72 -3.06 -3.78
CA VAL A 408 4.77 -4.47 -3.39
C VAL A 408 3.45 -5.15 -3.74
N TYR A 409 2.32 -4.55 -3.35
CA TYR A 409 1.00 -5.12 -3.61
C TYR A 409 0.67 -5.19 -5.11
N GLU A 410 0.93 -4.12 -5.88
CA GLU A 410 0.74 -4.09 -7.33
C GLU A 410 1.53 -5.20 -8.03
N GLU A 411 2.79 -5.42 -7.64
CA GLU A 411 3.62 -6.49 -8.20
C GLU A 411 3.07 -7.88 -7.82
N MET A 412 2.60 -8.04 -6.57
CA MET A 412 1.97 -9.27 -6.13
C MET A 412 0.70 -9.58 -6.91
N MET A 413 -0.15 -8.58 -7.17
CA MET A 413 -1.39 -8.74 -7.93
C MET A 413 -1.13 -9.08 -9.40
N LYS A 414 -0.19 -8.36 -10.02
CA LYS A 414 0.15 -8.54 -11.44
C LYS A 414 0.64 -9.95 -11.77
N ASN A 415 1.38 -10.58 -10.86
CA ASN A 415 2.04 -11.86 -11.09
C ASN A 415 1.48 -13.00 -10.22
N ASP A 416 0.39 -12.78 -9.52
CA ASP A 416 -0.27 -13.75 -8.62
C ASP A 416 0.67 -14.27 -7.52
N TYR A 417 1.51 -13.40 -6.93
CA TYR A 417 2.36 -13.75 -5.80
C TYR A 417 1.60 -13.68 -4.46
N TRP A 418 1.99 -14.50 -3.50
CA TRP A 418 1.20 -14.70 -2.28
C TRP A 418 1.79 -14.08 -1.01
N ILE A 419 3.05 -13.71 -1.04
CA ILE A 419 3.73 -13.04 0.06
C ILE A 419 4.61 -11.91 -0.47
N GLY A 420 4.56 -10.79 0.20
CA GLY A 420 5.45 -9.66 -0.02
C GLY A 420 5.45 -8.73 1.17
N GLY A 421 6.39 -7.81 1.19
CA GLY A 421 6.46 -6.85 2.28
C GLY A 421 7.73 -6.00 2.27
N GLU A 422 7.96 -5.36 3.39
CA GLU A 422 9.06 -4.43 3.64
C GLU A 422 9.82 -4.80 4.91
N GLN A 423 11.09 -4.44 4.98
CA GLN A 423 11.92 -4.62 6.17
C GLN A 423 11.29 -3.96 7.42
N SER A 424 10.49 -2.90 7.24
CA SER A 424 9.75 -2.22 8.31
C SER A 424 8.68 -3.08 9.01
N GLY A 425 8.42 -4.29 8.51
CA GLY A 425 7.45 -5.22 9.07
C GLY A 425 6.05 -5.14 8.46
N HIS A 426 5.85 -4.36 7.40
CA HIS A 426 4.61 -4.37 6.62
C HIS A 426 4.58 -5.61 5.74
N ILE A 427 3.89 -6.67 6.19
CA ILE A 427 3.87 -7.99 5.53
C ILE A 427 2.48 -8.29 4.99
N ILE A 428 2.40 -8.54 3.71
CA ILE A 428 1.17 -8.88 2.99
C ILE A 428 1.13 -10.39 2.76
N LEU A 429 0.15 -11.05 3.35
CA LEU A 429 -0.18 -12.45 3.11
C LEU A 429 -1.47 -12.50 2.29
N ARG A 430 -1.36 -12.42 0.97
CA ARG A 430 -2.48 -12.19 0.04
C ARG A 430 -3.60 -13.24 0.12
N LYS A 431 -3.30 -14.46 0.58
CA LYS A 431 -4.34 -15.46 0.87
C LYS A 431 -5.35 -14.98 1.92
N TYR A 432 -4.93 -14.10 2.80
CA TYR A 432 -5.70 -13.65 3.96
C TYR A 432 -6.11 -12.19 3.87
N GLN A 433 -5.20 -11.31 3.44
CA GLN A 433 -5.38 -9.86 3.44
C GLN A 433 -4.81 -9.19 2.19
N ASN A 434 -5.43 -8.06 1.81
CA ASN A 434 -5.00 -7.23 0.67
C ASN A 434 -4.04 -6.08 1.09
N THR A 435 -3.69 -6.01 2.35
CA THR A 435 -2.74 -5.05 2.93
C THR A 435 -1.89 -5.75 3.98
N GLY A 436 -0.86 -5.08 4.50
CA GLY A 436 -0.13 -5.57 5.64
C GLY A 436 -1.04 -5.75 6.86
N ASP A 437 -0.81 -6.82 7.60
CA ASP A 437 -1.56 -7.15 8.82
C ASP A 437 -0.59 -7.65 9.88
N GLY A 438 -0.26 -6.75 10.82
CA GLY A 438 0.73 -7.06 11.85
C GLY A 438 0.27 -8.17 12.78
N ILE A 439 -1.01 -8.18 13.17
CA ILE A 439 -1.55 -9.21 14.08
C ILE A 439 -1.55 -10.56 13.38
N LEU A 440 -2.04 -10.64 12.14
CA LEU A 440 -2.00 -11.86 11.35
C LEU A 440 -0.56 -12.37 11.16
N THR A 441 0.38 -11.48 10.90
CA THR A 441 1.81 -11.80 10.76
C THR A 441 2.34 -12.44 12.04
N ALA A 442 2.09 -11.83 13.20
CA ALA A 442 2.48 -12.36 14.50
C ALA A 442 1.85 -13.75 14.78
N LEU A 443 0.58 -13.93 14.43
CA LEU A 443 -0.11 -15.21 14.55
C LEU A 443 0.53 -16.29 13.68
N LYS A 444 0.88 -15.97 12.42
CA LYS A 444 1.50 -16.94 11.51
C LYS A 444 2.93 -17.31 11.89
N LEU A 445 3.67 -16.36 12.48
CA LEU A 445 4.99 -16.63 13.07
C LEU A 445 4.87 -17.56 14.28
N THR A 446 3.91 -17.30 15.17
CA THR A 446 3.64 -18.15 16.34
C THR A 446 3.24 -19.57 15.93
N GLU A 447 2.38 -19.69 14.92
CA GLU A 447 1.99 -20.97 14.33
C GLU A 447 3.21 -21.73 13.79
N GLU A 448 4.13 -21.03 13.10
CA GLU A 448 5.36 -21.61 12.57
C GLU A 448 6.31 -22.11 13.67
N MET A 449 6.45 -21.35 14.76
CA MET A 449 7.23 -21.78 15.92
C MET A 449 6.70 -23.08 16.51
N LEU A 450 5.37 -23.21 16.65
CA LEU A 450 4.73 -24.43 17.16
C LEU A 450 4.89 -25.62 16.22
N ASP A 451 4.70 -25.42 14.92
CA ASP A 451 4.81 -26.48 13.90
C ASP A 451 6.23 -27.04 13.83
N THR A 452 7.23 -26.18 13.96
CA THR A 452 8.64 -26.54 13.82
C THR A 452 9.34 -26.85 15.15
N LYS A 453 8.77 -26.42 16.26
CA LYS A 453 9.37 -26.44 17.61
C LYS A 453 10.71 -25.67 17.66
N LYS A 454 10.84 -24.61 16.88
CA LYS A 454 12.01 -23.73 16.79
C LYS A 454 11.64 -22.32 17.18
N SER A 455 12.61 -21.56 17.73
CA SER A 455 12.46 -20.14 17.95
C SER A 455 12.57 -19.37 16.61
N LEU A 456 12.15 -18.10 16.59
CA LEU A 456 12.26 -17.25 15.41
C LEU A 456 13.72 -17.02 15.00
N GLY A 457 14.63 -16.89 15.98
CA GLY A 457 16.06 -16.79 15.73
C GLY A 457 16.63 -18.02 15.05
N GLU A 458 16.22 -19.22 15.49
CA GLU A 458 16.60 -20.48 14.84
C GLU A 458 16.03 -20.59 13.42
N LEU A 459 14.81 -20.13 13.21
CA LEU A 459 14.13 -20.16 11.89
C LEU A 459 14.76 -19.19 10.89
N SER A 460 15.26 -18.05 11.36
CA SER A 460 15.87 -17.02 10.52
C SER A 460 17.41 -17.06 10.49
N SER A 461 18.02 -18.07 11.11
CA SER A 461 19.50 -18.16 11.28
C SER A 461 20.30 -18.12 9.98
N ALA A 462 19.70 -18.49 8.86
CA ALA A 462 20.34 -18.41 7.54
C ALA A 462 20.35 -16.98 6.96
N VAL A 463 19.58 -16.06 7.51
CA VAL A 463 19.58 -14.66 7.05
C VAL A 463 20.72 -13.91 7.72
N HIS A 464 21.83 -13.79 7.02
CA HIS A 464 22.99 -13.01 7.46
C HIS A 464 22.88 -11.58 6.93
N GLU A 465 22.58 -10.63 7.81
CA GLU A 465 22.48 -9.23 7.42
C GLU A 465 23.84 -8.67 7.00
N PHE A 466 23.89 -8.07 5.82
CA PHE A 466 25.03 -7.28 5.42
C PHE A 466 25.01 -5.92 6.11
N PRO A 467 26.13 -5.49 6.70
CA PRO A 467 26.23 -4.15 7.28
C PRO A 467 25.82 -3.08 6.29
N GLN A 468 24.82 -2.29 6.65
CA GLN A 468 24.27 -1.22 5.84
C GLN A 468 24.69 0.14 6.41
N GLN A 469 25.12 1.05 5.54
CA GLN A 469 25.40 2.43 5.87
C GLN A 469 24.55 3.34 5.00
N LEU A 470 23.86 4.29 5.64
CA LEU A 470 23.00 5.28 5.00
C LEU A 470 23.53 6.68 5.30
N GLU A 471 23.81 7.43 4.26
CA GLU A 471 24.21 8.84 4.36
C GLU A 471 23.22 9.74 3.63
N ASN A 472 22.79 10.78 4.32
CA ASN A 472 21.93 11.82 3.77
C ASN A 472 22.78 13.01 3.34
N VAL A 473 22.79 13.33 2.06
CA VAL A 473 23.55 14.47 1.53
C VAL A 473 22.56 15.56 1.13
N ARG A 474 22.64 16.72 1.80
CA ARG A 474 21.79 17.86 1.46
C ARG A 474 22.23 18.45 0.15
N VAL A 475 21.27 18.62 -0.79
CA VAL A 475 21.55 19.07 -2.15
C VAL A 475 20.56 20.16 -2.58
N ILE A 476 20.98 21.00 -3.53
CA ILE A 476 20.16 22.09 -4.09
C ILE A 476 19.09 21.51 -5.02
N ASP A 477 19.49 20.55 -5.87
CA ASP A 477 18.60 19.89 -6.83
C ASP A 477 18.85 18.38 -6.83
N LYS A 478 17.87 17.63 -6.30
CA LYS A 478 17.92 16.18 -6.22
C LYS A 478 17.92 15.50 -7.59
N LYS A 479 17.09 16.03 -8.51
CA LYS A 479 16.95 15.48 -9.86
C LYS A 479 18.23 15.65 -10.68
N ALA A 480 18.87 16.80 -10.54
CA ALA A 480 20.15 17.07 -11.20
C ALA A 480 21.25 16.10 -10.77
N VAL A 481 21.34 15.77 -9.45
CA VAL A 481 22.30 14.78 -8.94
C VAL A 481 22.06 13.40 -9.53
N LEU A 482 20.79 12.96 -9.59
CA LEU A 482 20.40 11.65 -10.11
C LEU A 482 20.53 11.54 -11.64
N ALA A 483 20.55 12.68 -12.35
CA ALA A 483 20.75 12.74 -13.79
C ALA A 483 22.22 12.95 -14.21
N ASP A 484 23.12 13.21 -13.24
CA ASP A 484 24.54 13.41 -13.51
C ASP A 484 25.20 12.12 -13.97
N LYS A 485 25.67 12.11 -15.22
CA LYS A 485 26.24 10.92 -15.86
C LYS A 485 27.46 10.37 -15.12
N GLU A 486 28.36 11.24 -14.63
CA GLU A 486 29.57 10.80 -13.93
C GLU A 486 29.23 10.09 -12.62
N ILE A 487 28.24 10.61 -11.88
CA ILE A 487 27.75 10.02 -10.63
C ILE A 487 27.07 8.68 -10.90
N VAL A 488 26.15 8.63 -11.88
CA VAL A 488 25.42 7.41 -12.24
C VAL A 488 26.37 6.31 -12.71
N GLU A 489 27.29 6.60 -13.62
CA GLU A 489 28.30 5.66 -14.11
C GLU A 489 29.19 5.13 -12.97
N LYS A 490 29.54 6.01 -12.00
CA LYS A 490 30.33 5.61 -10.83
C LYS A 490 29.54 4.66 -9.93
N VAL A 491 28.26 4.95 -9.67
CA VAL A 491 27.38 4.07 -8.88
C VAL A 491 27.24 2.71 -9.57
N GLU A 492 27.01 2.69 -10.89
CA GLU A 492 26.95 1.43 -11.65
C GLU A 492 28.26 0.65 -11.60
N LYS A 493 29.40 1.33 -11.70
CA LYS A 493 30.72 0.71 -11.60
C LYS A 493 30.92 0.07 -10.23
N ILE A 494 30.59 0.78 -9.16
CA ILE A 494 30.64 0.24 -7.80
C ILE A 494 29.74 -0.99 -7.68
N ASN A 495 28.50 -0.93 -8.15
CA ASN A 495 27.60 -2.09 -8.15
C ASN A 495 28.16 -3.32 -8.90
N LYS A 496 28.88 -3.10 -9.99
CA LYS A 496 29.55 -4.19 -10.71
C LYS A 496 30.72 -4.77 -9.91
N GLU A 497 31.50 -3.91 -9.23
CA GLU A 497 32.66 -4.30 -8.41
C GLU A 497 32.26 -5.14 -7.19
N ILE A 498 31.12 -4.77 -6.53
CA ILE A 498 30.64 -5.44 -5.30
C ILE A 498 29.55 -6.48 -5.57
N LYS A 499 29.27 -6.83 -6.83
CA LYS A 499 28.23 -7.79 -7.21
C LYS A 499 28.40 -9.13 -6.46
N GLY A 500 27.35 -9.56 -5.75
CA GLY A 500 27.35 -10.76 -4.91
C GLY A 500 27.95 -10.59 -3.53
N LYS A 501 28.52 -9.41 -3.19
CA LYS A 501 29.03 -9.04 -1.87
C LYS A 501 28.34 -7.82 -1.27
N GLY A 502 27.51 -7.15 -2.03
CA GLY A 502 26.80 -5.95 -1.61
C GLY A 502 26.23 -5.17 -2.78
N ARG A 503 25.77 -3.95 -2.46
CA ARG A 503 25.21 -3.01 -3.44
C ARG A 503 25.30 -1.56 -2.93
N ILE A 504 25.24 -0.62 -3.87
CA ILE A 504 25.06 0.80 -3.58
C ILE A 504 23.76 1.30 -4.23
N LEU A 505 23.00 2.09 -3.51
CA LEU A 505 21.80 2.78 -3.99
C LEU A 505 21.95 4.28 -3.79
N LEU A 506 21.61 5.03 -4.82
CA LEU A 506 21.51 6.48 -4.78
C LEU A 506 20.06 6.87 -5.09
N ARG A 507 19.38 7.55 -4.17
CA ARG A 507 17.98 7.94 -4.36
C ARG A 507 17.64 9.29 -3.74
N GLU A 508 16.61 9.93 -4.23
CA GLU A 508 16.08 11.14 -3.60
C GLU A 508 15.22 10.82 -2.37
N SER A 509 15.18 11.76 -1.44
CA SER A 509 14.19 11.77 -0.35
C SER A 509 12.87 12.36 -0.86
N GLY A 510 11.76 11.72 -0.55
CA GLY A 510 10.43 12.23 -0.92
C GLY A 510 10.06 13.54 -0.21
N THR A 511 10.53 13.73 1.03
CA THR A 511 10.10 14.82 1.92
C THR A 511 11.17 15.87 2.21
N GLU A 512 12.45 15.54 2.04
CA GLU A 512 13.57 16.41 2.40
C GLU A 512 14.44 16.76 1.18
N PRO A 513 15.16 17.90 1.20
CA PRO A 513 16.08 18.28 0.13
C PRO A 513 17.41 17.53 0.23
N VAL A 514 17.35 16.21 0.30
CA VAL A 514 18.52 15.34 0.42
C VAL A 514 18.49 14.22 -0.63
N VAL A 515 19.69 13.85 -1.07
CA VAL A 515 19.93 12.59 -1.77
C VAL A 515 20.49 11.59 -0.74
N ARG A 516 19.96 10.38 -0.76
CA ARG A 516 20.34 9.30 0.14
C ARG A 516 21.29 8.34 -0.58
N ILE A 517 22.47 8.16 0.00
CA ILE A 517 23.45 7.18 -0.44
C ILE A 517 23.36 6.02 0.55
N MET A 518 22.88 4.86 0.10
CA MET A 518 22.88 3.64 0.89
C MET A 518 23.90 2.68 0.29
N LEU A 519 24.80 2.17 1.10
CA LEU A 519 25.72 1.12 0.73
C LEU A 519 25.63 -0.04 1.73
N GLU A 520 25.59 -1.23 1.21
CA GLU A 520 25.41 -2.47 1.93
C GLU A 520 26.43 -3.49 1.41
N SER A 521 27.28 -3.98 2.27
CA SER A 521 28.21 -5.07 1.97
C SER A 521 28.73 -5.75 3.24
N ASP A 522 29.45 -6.83 3.07
CA ASP A 522 30.14 -7.56 4.14
C ASP A 522 31.36 -6.82 4.72
N ASP A 523 31.78 -5.70 4.12
CA ASP A 523 32.95 -4.89 4.51
C ASP A 523 32.57 -3.42 4.81
N LYS A 524 32.52 -3.07 6.10
CA LYS A 524 32.19 -1.72 6.56
C LYS A 524 33.17 -0.63 6.10
N GLU A 525 34.45 -0.94 6.01
CA GLU A 525 35.46 0.04 5.58
C GLU A 525 35.32 0.34 4.08
N MET A 526 35.04 -0.68 3.30
CA MET A 526 34.69 -0.52 1.90
C MET A 526 33.43 0.32 1.70
N ASN A 527 32.40 0.09 2.53
CA ASN A 527 31.16 0.87 2.50
C ASN A 527 31.46 2.36 2.69
N GLN A 528 32.19 2.73 3.74
CA GLN A 528 32.52 4.12 4.01
C GLN A 528 33.30 4.76 2.87
N ARG A 529 34.31 4.07 2.33
CA ARG A 529 35.14 4.57 1.23
C ARG A 529 34.32 4.88 -0.02
N TYR A 530 33.36 4.03 -0.39
CA TYR A 530 32.51 4.28 -1.56
C TYR A 530 31.49 5.38 -1.32
N ILE A 531 30.90 5.46 -0.12
CA ILE A 531 30.02 6.57 0.26
C ILE A 531 30.77 7.89 0.14
N ASP A 532 31.98 7.98 0.71
CA ASP A 532 32.80 9.19 0.64
C ASP A 532 33.17 9.56 -0.80
N THR A 533 33.39 8.56 -1.65
CA THR A 533 33.62 8.79 -3.08
C THR A 533 32.43 9.46 -3.75
N ILE A 534 31.20 8.98 -3.54
CA ILE A 534 29.99 9.57 -4.13
C ILE A 534 29.72 10.95 -3.53
N LYS A 535 29.89 11.13 -2.19
CA LYS A 535 29.78 12.44 -1.56
C LYS A 535 30.74 13.47 -2.17
N ALA A 536 32.00 13.07 -2.41
CA ALA A 536 32.98 13.93 -3.04
C ALA A 536 32.60 14.33 -4.48
N MET A 537 32.00 13.41 -5.24
CA MET A 537 31.52 13.69 -6.59
C MET A 537 30.33 14.67 -6.56
N ILE A 538 29.35 14.48 -5.65
CA ILE A 538 28.22 15.40 -5.46
C ILE A 538 28.73 16.81 -5.08
N LYS A 539 29.74 16.88 -4.21
CA LYS A 539 30.37 18.16 -3.85
C LYS A 539 31.09 18.82 -5.03
N LYS A 540 31.87 18.05 -5.79
CA LYS A 540 32.61 18.53 -6.96
C LYS A 540 31.67 19.02 -8.06
N GLY A 541 30.51 18.39 -8.23
CA GLY A 541 29.45 18.82 -9.18
C GLY A 541 28.71 20.09 -8.77
N GLY A 542 29.01 20.67 -7.59
CA GLY A 542 28.36 21.89 -7.13
C GLY A 542 26.92 21.70 -6.61
N TYR A 543 26.52 20.48 -6.30
CA TYR A 543 25.16 20.14 -5.88
C TYR A 543 24.87 20.32 -4.39
N ILE A 544 25.90 20.57 -3.54
CA ILE A 544 25.70 20.72 -2.10
C ILE A 544 25.07 22.08 -1.79
N GLY A 545 23.91 22.07 -1.12
CA GLY A 545 23.31 23.25 -0.51
C GLY A 545 23.98 23.61 0.82
N GLU A 546 24.01 24.90 1.15
CA GLU A 546 24.48 25.41 2.45
C GLU A 546 23.58 24.92 3.61
#